data_41b62502206567d1675627dc56d8b767
#
_entry.id   41b62502206567d1675627dc56d8b767
#
_cell.length_a   1.000
_cell.length_b   1.000
_cell.length_c   1.000
_cell.angle_alpha   90.00
_cell.angle_beta   90.00
_cell.angle_gamma   90.00
#
_symmetry.space_group_name_H-M   'P 1'
#
loop_
_entity.id
_entity.type
_entity.pdbx_description
1 polymer ?
#
loop_
_entity_poly.entity_id
_entity_poly.type
_entity_poly.pdbx_seq_one_letter_code
_entity_poly.pdbx_strand_id
1 'polypeptide(L)'
;MSTCANVARLAAEELEYEDHVFVINSENLSTGIGHLVVEAAIMARKGMKPQEIVSSIEALKPYVRASFVVDTLTYLHRGGRCSATSALVGGILKIKPRIVVKDGKMDADKKYRGNLDKVIMQYVKDMEEDLKHAKRDRVFITHSGCDEVVVEKV
;
A
#
# COMPACT_ATOMS: atom_id res chain seq x y z
N MET A 1 -4.82 9.37 -3.95
CA MET A 1 -4.42 8.29 -4.88
C MET A 1 -5.53 7.89 -5.83
N SER A 2 -6.75 7.74 -5.38
CA SER A 2 -7.90 7.27 -6.15
C SER A 2 -9.16 8.03 -5.77
N THR A 3 -10.10 8.15 -6.70
CA THR A 3 -11.43 8.73 -6.47
C THR A 3 -12.46 7.68 -6.01
N CYS A 4 -12.07 6.39 -5.91
CA CYS A 4 -12.99 5.29 -5.64
C CYS A 4 -13.82 5.47 -4.36
N ALA A 5 -13.22 5.94 -3.26
CA ALA A 5 -13.95 6.17 -2.02
C ALA A 5 -15.01 7.29 -2.17
N ASN A 6 -14.69 8.35 -2.91
CA ASN A 6 -15.66 9.41 -3.19
C ASN A 6 -16.80 8.93 -4.08
N VAL A 7 -16.47 8.18 -5.14
CA VAL A 7 -17.48 7.60 -6.05
C VAL A 7 -18.41 6.65 -5.30
N ALA A 8 -17.85 5.79 -4.42
CA ALA A 8 -18.66 4.87 -3.62
C ALA A 8 -19.59 5.61 -2.65
N ARG A 9 -19.11 6.73 -2.06
CA ARG A 9 -19.92 7.55 -1.15
C ARG A 9 -21.07 8.24 -1.90
N LEU A 10 -20.76 8.86 -3.04
CA LEU A 10 -21.78 9.49 -3.89
C LEU A 10 -22.84 8.47 -4.39
N ALA A 11 -22.41 7.26 -4.75
CA ALA A 11 -23.35 6.21 -5.15
C ALA A 11 -24.26 5.77 -4.00
N ALA A 12 -23.74 5.70 -2.76
CA ALA A 12 -24.56 5.39 -1.60
C ALA A 12 -25.60 6.49 -1.33
N GLU A 13 -25.19 7.76 -1.43
CA GLU A 13 -26.06 8.93 -1.29
C GLU A 13 -27.16 8.95 -2.39
N GLU A 14 -26.80 8.74 -3.65
CA GLU A 14 -27.72 8.72 -4.77
C GLU A 14 -28.80 7.61 -4.65
N LEU A 15 -28.43 6.50 -4.04
CA LEU A 15 -29.31 5.36 -3.81
C LEU A 15 -30.06 5.42 -2.45
N GLU A 16 -29.86 6.46 -1.67
CA GLU A 16 -30.43 6.61 -0.31
C GLU A 16 -30.03 5.43 0.61
N TYR A 17 -28.76 4.99 0.51
CA TYR A 17 -28.22 3.83 1.25
C TYR A 17 -27.12 4.19 2.26
N GLU A 18 -26.92 5.48 2.58
CA GLU A 18 -25.88 5.95 3.50
C GLU A 18 -25.99 5.39 4.91
N ASP A 19 -27.20 5.04 5.34
CA ASP A 19 -27.43 4.40 6.65
C ASP A 19 -26.99 2.92 6.67
N HIS A 20 -26.77 2.32 5.51
CA HIS A 20 -26.43 0.91 5.34
C HIS A 20 -25.02 0.67 4.78
N VAL A 21 -24.41 1.68 4.16
CA VAL A 21 -23.13 1.59 3.48
C VAL A 21 -22.10 2.51 4.13
N PHE A 22 -21.08 1.94 4.73
CA PHE A 22 -19.99 2.67 5.37
C PHE A 22 -18.74 2.63 4.50
N VAL A 23 -18.42 3.74 3.85
CA VAL A 23 -17.28 3.85 2.94
C VAL A 23 -16.06 4.34 3.69
N ILE A 24 -15.03 3.50 3.79
CA ILE A 24 -13.75 3.83 4.43
C ILE A 24 -12.72 4.13 3.34
N ASN A 25 -12.14 5.33 3.38
CA ASN A 25 -10.96 5.65 2.57
C ASN A 25 -9.72 5.10 3.26
N SER A 26 -9.16 4.02 2.73
CA SER A 26 -8.00 3.34 3.32
C SER A 26 -6.72 4.17 3.33
N GLU A 27 -6.65 5.23 2.52
CA GLU A 27 -5.42 6.01 2.28
C GLU A 27 -4.22 5.14 1.87
N ASN A 28 -4.53 3.98 1.30
CA ASN A 28 -3.55 2.97 0.94
C ASN A 28 -3.86 2.35 -0.43
N LEU A 29 -3.09 1.36 -0.83
CA LEU A 29 -3.26 0.61 -2.08
C LEU A 29 -2.94 -0.88 -1.87
N SER A 30 -3.36 -1.71 -2.83
CA SER A 30 -3.04 -3.14 -2.91
C SER A 30 -3.23 -3.86 -1.57
N THR A 31 -2.24 -4.59 -1.11
CA THR A 31 -2.26 -5.33 0.17
C THR A 31 -2.31 -4.42 1.40
N GLY A 32 -1.94 -3.15 1.30
CA GLY A 32 -2.20 -2.17 2.36
C GLY A 32 -3.71 -1.97 2.59
N ILE A 33 -4.54 -1.94 1.52
CA ILE A 33 -6.00 -2.02 1.65
C ILE A 33 -6.39 -3.38 2.23
N GLY A 34 -5.78 -4.46 1.72
CA GLY A 34 -6.03 -5.84 2.15
C GLY A 34 -5.90 -6.03 3.66
N HIS A 35 -4.91 -5.40 4.29
CA HIS A 35 -4.76 -5.42 5.76
C HIS A 35 -6.02 -4.92 6.46
N LEU A 36 -6.53 -3.76 6.06
CA LEU A 36 -7.71 -3.16 6.68
C LEU A 36 -8.98 -3.98 6.40
N VAL A 37 -9.11 -4.55 5.19
CA VAL A 37 -10.23 -5.41 4.83
C VAL A 37 -10.27 -6.67 5.69
N VAL A 38 -9.12 -7.32 5.91
CA VAL A 38 -9.03 -8.52 6.74
C VAL A 38 -9.33 -8.19 8.21
N GLU A 39 -8.85 -7.06 8.75
CA GLU A 39 -9.18 -6.63 10.12
C GLU A 39 -10.70 -6.37 10.25
N ALA A 40 -11.29 -5.65 9.31
CA ALA A 40 -12.74 -5.41 9.31
C ALA A 40 -13.54 -6.72 9.28
N ALA A 41 -13.14 -7.67 8.45
CA ALA A 41 -13.77 -8.98 8.36
C ALA A 41 -13.66 -9.78 9.67
N ILE A 42 -12.51 -9.72 10.35
CA ILE A 42 -12.31 -10.37 11.66
C ILE A 42 -13.22 -9.72 12.70
N MET A 43 -13.33 -8.39 12.73
CA MET A 43 -14.21 -7.66 13.65
C MET A 43 -15.66 -8.00 13.40
N ALA A 44 -16.10 -8.04 12.15
CA ALA A 44 -17.46 -8.44 11.77
C ALA A 44 -17.79 -9.88 12.22
N ARG A 45 -16.86 -10.83 12.03
CA ARG A 45 -17.01 -12.22 12.50
C ARG A 45 -17.10 -12.34 14.02
N LYS A 46 -16.56 -11.37 14.76
CA LYS A 46 -16.69 -11.27 16.22
C LYS A 46 -18.00 -10.60 16.66
N GLY A 47 -18.86 -10.20 15.72
CA GLY A 47 -20.16 -9.58 16.01
C GLY A 47 -20.09 -8.08 16.34
N MET A 48 -18.99 -7.39 16.01
CA MET A 48 -18.91 -5.94 16.20
C MET A 48 -19.89 -5.22 15.29
N LYS A 49 -20.47 -4.12 15.78
CA LYS A 49 -21.37 -3.29 14.98
C LYS A 49 -20.62 -2.53 13.89
N PRO A 50 -21.26 -2.22 12.75
CA PRO A 50 -20.61 -1.53 11.63
C PRO A 50 -19.91 -0.23 12.03
N GLN A 51 -20.53 0.61 12.86
CA GLN A 51 -19.95 1.88 13.32
C GLN A 51 -18.70 1.68 14.17
N GLU A 52 -18.66 0.63 14.99
CA GLU A 52 -17.50 0.26 15.82
C GLU A 52 -16.35 -0.23 14.92
N ILE A 53 -16.68 -0.99 13.86
CA ILE A 53 -15.70 -1.45 12.85
C ILE A 53 -15.12 -0.24 12.13
N VAL A 54 -15.94 0.69 11.65
CA VAL A 54 -15.48 1.92 10.99
C VAL A 54 -14.50 2.67 11.89
N SER A 55 -14.87 2.94 13.13
CA SER A 55 -14.03 3.67 14.09
C SER A 55 -12.70 2.95 14.34
N SER A 56 -12.74 1.62 14.46
CA SER A 56 -11.55 0.79 14.68
C SER A 56 -10.63 0.80 13.45
N ILE A 57 -11.19 0.69 12.25
CA ILE A 57 -10.41 0.72 11.00
C ILE A 57 -9.79 2.11 10.77
N GLU A 58 -10.53 3.19 11.03
CA GLU A 58 -9.98 4.56 10.96
C GLU A 58 -8.77 4.72 11.90
N ALA A 59 -8.84 4.20 13.12
CA ALA A 59 -7.74 4.21 14.07
C ALA A 59 -6.54 3.35 13.64
N LEU A 60 -6.76 2.30 12.83
CA LEU A 60 -5.70 1.41 12.35
C LEU A 60 -4.96 1.95 11.11
N LYS A 61 -5.58 2.81 10.31
CA LYS A 61 -4.98 3.33 9.06
C LYS A 61 -3.55 3.86 9.22
N PRO A 62 -3.23 4.68 10.25
CA PRO A 62 -1.87 5.21 10.41
C PRO A 62 -0.80 4.15 10.67
N TYR A 63 -1.18 2.96 11.07
CA TYR A 63 -0.26 1.85 11.37
C TYR A 63 -0.01 0.92 10.19
N VAL A 64 -0.76 1.06 9.09
CA VAL A 64 -0.51 0.28 7.87
C VAL A 64 0.72 0.81 7.16
N ARG A 65 1.74 -0.01 7.03
CA ARG A 65 2.96 0.28 6.29
C ARG A 65 2.90 -0.42 4.94
N ALA A 66 2.91 0.34 3.86
CA ALA A 66 3.00 -0.20 2.51
C ALA A 66 4.16 0.47 1.78
N SER A 67 5.03 -0.35 1.23
CA SER A 67 6.13 0.11 0.38
C SER A 67 6.46 -0.94 -0.66
N PHE A 68 7.12 -0.53 -1.72
CA PHE A 68 7.53 -1.42 -2.80
C PHE A 68 8.68 -0.84 -3.60
N VAL A 69 9.38 -1.71 -4.31
CA VAL A 69 10.40 -1.33 -5.28
C VAL A 69 9.89 -1.68 -6.68
N VAL A 70 10.16 -0.81 -7.64
CA VAL A 70 9.80 -1.03 -9.05
C VAL A 70 11.05 -1.07 -9.92
N ASP A 71 10.99 -1.87 -10.97
CA ASP A 71 12.07 -1.92 -11.96
C ASP A 71 12.16 -0.63 -12.77
N THR A 72 11.03 0.00 -13.07
CA THR A 72 10.96 1.28 -13.76
C THR A 72 9.84 2.17 -13.21
N LEU A 73 10.10 3.47 -13.15
CA LEU A 73 9.11 4.48 -12.77
C LEU A 73 8.20 4.92 -13.93
N THR A 74 8.49 4.50 -15.13
CA THR A 74 7.82 4.96 -16.36
C THR A 74 6.29 4.87 -16.24
N TYR A 75 5.80 3.76 -15.75
CA TYR A 75 4.35 3.52 -15.65
C TYR A 75 3.69 4.30 -14.52
N LEU A 76 4.35 4.43 -13.37
CA LEU A 76 3.86 5.26 -12.26
C LEU A 76 3.78 6.74 -12.66
N HIS A 77 4.82 7.21 -13.37
CA HIS A 77 4.85 8.59 -13.87
C HIS A 77 3.76 8.85 -14.91
N ARG A 78 3.65 7.99 -15.92
CA ARG A 78 2.60 8.08 -16.95
C ARG A 78 1.19 8.02 -16.34
N GLY A 79 1.01 7.24 -15.28
CA GLY A 79 -0.23 7.15 -14.53
C GLY A 79 -0.53 8.37 -13.65
N GLY A 80 0.40 9.30 -13.48
CA GLY A 80 0.23 10.49 -12.63
C GLY A 80 0.12 10.20 -11.13
N ARG A 81 0.56 9.01 -10.68
CA ARG A 81 0.44 8.60 -9.26
C ARG A 81 1.68 8.86 -8.44
N CYS A 82 2.77 9.31 -9.05
CA CYS A 82 4.02 9.61 -8.36
C CYS A 82 4.66 10.87 -8.97
N SER A 83 4.27 12.04 -8.49
CA SER A 83 4.73 13.34 -9.01
C SER A 83 6.20 13.63 -8.64
N ALA A 84 6.66 13.15 -7.48
CA ALA A 84 8.04 13.35 -7.02
C ALA A 84 9.09 12.59 -7.86
N THR A 85 8.67 11.73 -8.77
CA THR A 85 9.56 10.90 -9.60
C THR A 85 9.87 11.49 -10.97
N SER A 86 9.28 12.61 -11.35
CA SER A 86 9.53 13.25 -12.66
C SER A 86 11.01 13.53 -12.91
N ALA A 87 11.77 13.88 -11.88
CA ALA A 87 13.22 14.06 -11.95
C ALA A 87 14.01 12.74 -12.11
N LEU A 88 13.38 11.59 -11.86
CA LEU A 88 14.01 10.27 -11.92
C LEU A 88 13.70 9.51 -13.22
N VAL A 89 12.70 9.97 -13.97
CA VAL A 89 12.21 9.28 -15.20
C VAL A 89 13.16 9.44 -16.38
N GLY A 90 14.09 10.38 -16.36
CA GLY A 90 15.00 10.64 -17.49
C GLY A 90 16.47 10.40 -17.23
N GLY A 91 16.87 10.00 -16.04
CA GLY A 91 18.28 9.98 -15.66
C GLY A 91 18.76 8.68 -15.04
N ILE A 92 19.95 8.30 -15.40
CA ILE A 92 20.81 7.24 -14.85
C ILE A 92 20.20 5.84 -14.85
N LEU A 93 20.66 5.04 -15.78
CA LEU A 93 20.47 3.59 -15.88
C LEU A 93 20.66 2.89 -14.52
N LYS A 94 19.70 2.05 -14.10
CA LYS A 94 19.76 1.16 -12.94
C LYS A 94 19.46 1.78 -11.56
N ILE A 95 18.75 2.92 -11.47
CA ILE A 95 18.18 3.37 -10.19
C ILE A 95 16.82 2.71 -10.00
N LYS A 96 16.62 2.08 -8.84
CA LYS A 96 15.39 1.44 -8.39
C LYS A 96 14.91 2.17 -7.13
N PRO A 97 13.91 3.01 -7.21
CA PRO A 97 13.40 3.71 -6.03
C PRO A 97 12.53 2.81 -5.17
N ARG A 98 12.61 3.00 -3.86
CA ARG A 98 11.57 2.55 -2.94
C ARG A 98 10.45 3.57 -2.96
N ILE A 99 9.26 3.09 -3.21
CA ILE A 99 8.03 3.86 -3.10
C ILE A 99 7.39 3.51 -1.76
N VAL A 100 7.02 4.52 -1.00
CA VAL A 100 6.28 4.38 0.25
C VAL A 100 4.89 4.98 0.09
N VAL A 101 3.94 4.42 0.81
CA VAL A 101 2.60 4.98 0.93
C VAL A 101 2.48 5.65 2.29
N LYS A 102 2.23 6.94 2.29
CA LYS A 102 2.07 7.75 3.50
C LYS A 102 1.00 8.81 3.27
N ASP A 103 0.08 8.95 4.22
CA ASP A 103 -0.98 9.96 4.19
C ASP A 103 -1.77 9.97 2.86
N GLY A 104 -2.09 8.80 2.34
CA GLY A 104 -2.81 8.64 1.09
C GLY A 104 -2.02 9.01 -0.18
N LYS A 105 -0.71 9.18 -0.11
CA LYS A 105 0.17 9.53 -1.23
C LYS A 105 1.28 8.51 -1.43
N MET A 106 1.81 8.45 -2.63
CA MET A 106 2.99 7.67 -2.96
C MET A 106 4.17 8.59 -3.21
N ASP A 107 5.26 8.34 -2.49
CA ASP A 107 6.50 9.08 -2.65
C ASP A 107 7.71 8.15 -2.72
N ALA A 108 8.75 8.57 -3.44
CA ALA A 108 10.03 7.89 -3.48
C ALA A 108 10.90 8.39 -2.32
N ASP A 109 11.16 7.54 -1.33
CA ASP A 109 11.92 7.93 -0.13
C ASP A 109 13.37 7.44 -0.13
N LYS A 110 13.67 6.35 -0.84
CA LYS A 110 15.01 5.80 -0.96
C LYS A 110 15.31 5.38 -2.40
N LYS A 111 16.57 5.49 -2.79
CA LYS A 111 17.05 5.10 -4.12
C LYS A 111 18.09 3.99 -3.98
N TYR A 112 17.85 2.86 -4.63
CA TYR A 112 18.80 1.78 -4.74
C TYR A 112 19.47 1.79 -6.12
N ARG A 113 20.63 1.16 -6.23
CA ARG A 113 21.35 1.04 -7.49
C ARG A 113 21.79 -0.39 -7.73
N GLY A 114 21.50 -0.91 -8.90
CA GLY A 114 21.89 -2.26 -9.29
C GLY A 114 20.79 -3.01 -10.04
N ASN A 115 20.96 -4.32 -10.18
CA ASN A 115 19.91 -5.20 -10.68
C ASN A 115 18.83 -5.39 -9.61
N LEU A 116 17.62 -5.76 -10.04
CA LEU A 116 16.45 -5.82 -9.19
C LEU A 116 16.61 -6.78 -8.00
N ASP A 117 17.20 -7.95 -8.22
CA ASP A 117 17.37 -8.97 -7.17
C ASP A 117 18.22 -8.47 -6.00
N LYS A 118 19.36 -7.83 -6.31
CA LYS A 118 20.22 -7.23 -5.27
C LYS A 118 19.50 -6.10 -4.55
N VAL A 119 18.73 -5.30 -5.28
CA VAL A 119 17.97 -4.19 -4.72
C VAL A 119 16.87 -4.70 -3.81
N ILE A 120 16.15 -5.76 -4.18
CA ILE A 120 15.11 -6.37 -3.32
C ILE A 120 15.74 -6.82 -2.00
N MET A 121 16.88 -7.50 -2.01
CA MET A 121 17.54 -7.93 -0.77
C MET A 121 17.98 -6.76 0.11
N GLN A 122 18.45 -5.65 -0.48
CA GLN A 122 18.75 -4.43 0.27
C GLN A 122 17.48 -3.80 0.84
N TYR A 123 16.42 -3.75 0.06
CA TYR A 123 15.13 -3.23 0.47
C TYR A 123 14.55 -4.01 1.66
N VAL A 124 14.58 -5.34 1.62
CA VAL A 124 14.14 -6.20 2.73
C VAL A 124 14.95 -5.94 3.99
N LYS A 125 16.28 -5.84 3.86
CA LYS A 125 17.15 -5.50 4.99
C LYS A 125 16.83 -4.14 5.60
N ASP A 126 16.51 -3.15 4.80
CA ASP A 126 16.11 -1.83 5.30
C ASP A 126 14.77 -1.84 6.04
N MET A 127 13.94 -2.86 5.84
CA MET A 127 12.66 -3.02 6.52
C MET A 127 12.76 -3.75 7.86
N GLU A 128 13.92 -4.31 8.23
CA GLU A 128 14.09 -5.09 9.46
C GLU A 128 13.61 -4.35 10.71
N GLU A 129 13.88 -3.04 10.80
CA GLU A 129 13.42 -2.23 11.93
C GLU A 129 11.90 -2.08 11.99
N ASP A 130 11.28 -1.81 10.85
CA ASP A 130 9.81 -1.71 10.75
C ASP A 130 9.16 -3.06 11.10
N LEU A 131 9.76 -4.17 10.66
CA LEU A 131 9.26 -5.52 10.89
C LEU A 131 9.33 -5.95 12.37
N LYS A 132 10.26 -5.41 13.17
CA LYS A 132 10.31 -5.67 14.61
C LYS A 132 9.06 -5.19 15.34
N HIS A 133 8.40 -4.17 14.82
CA HIS A 133 7.17 -3.58 15.36
C HIS A 133 5.90 -4.03 14.65
N ALA A 134 6.03 -4.84 13.60
CA ALA A 134 4.90 -5.36 12.86
C ALA A 134 4.11 -6.42 13.66
N LYS A 135 2.83 -6.53 13.38
CA LYS A 135 2.05 -7.70 13.82
C LYS A 135 2.65 -8.96 13.19
N ARG A 136 3.10 -9.90 14.01
CA ARG A 136 3.79 -11.11 13.55
C ARG A 136 2.90 -12.08 12.77
N ASP A 137 1.60 -11.99 12.96
CA ASP A 137 0.60 -12.86 12.32
C ASP A 137 0.20 -12.38 10.92
N ARG A 138 0.69 -11.20 10.48
CA ARG A 138 0.28 -10.66 9.18
C ARG A 138 1.30 -9.73 8.53
N VAL A 139 2.04 -10.31 7.60
CA VAL A 139 2.88 -9.57 6.65
C VAL A 139 2.48 -10.04 5.25
N PHE A 140 2.20 -9.12 4.35
CA PHE A 140 1.92 -9.43 2.95
C PHE A 140 3.15 -9.14 2.09
N ILE A 141 3.56 -10.13 1.31
CA ILE A 141 4.55 -10.01 0.27
C ILE A 141 3.84 -10.17 -1.06
N THR A 142 3.88 -9.14 -1.89
CA THR A 142 3.22 -9.15 -3.21
C THR A 142 4.25 -8.85 -4.28
N HIS A 143 4.30 -9.68 -5.29
CA HIS A 143 5.22 -9.49 -6.42
C HIS A 143 4.53 -9.69 -7.77
N SER A 144 5.13 -9.14 -8.81
CA SER A 144 4.72 -9.35 -10.21
C SER A 144 5.97 -9.59 -11.06
N GLY A 145 6.11 -10.83 -11.52
CA GLY A 145 7.23 -11.23 -12.39
C GLY A 145 8.59 -11.29 -11.69
N CYS A 146 8.67 -11.38 -10.36
CA CYS A 146 9.93 -11.71 -9.68
C CYS A 146 10.26 -13.18 -9.85
N ASP A 147 11.54 -13.50 -9.93
CA ASP A 147 12.03 -14.87 -9.93
C ASP A 147 11.67 -15.54 -8.58
N GLU A 148 11.18 -16.78 -8.62
CA GLU A 148 10.82 -17.53 -7.42
C GLU A 148 11.98 -17.65 -6.43
N VAL A 149 13.20 -17.82 -6.91
CA VAL A 149 14.41 -17.86 -6.08
C VAL A 149 14.60 -16.56 -5.28
N VAL A 150 14.18 -15.42 -5.82
CA VAL A 150 14.24 -14.13 -5.11
C VAL A 150 13.12 -14.05 -4.09
N VAL A 151 11.92 -14.49 -4.45
CA VAL A 151 10.74 -14.49 -3.56
C VAL A 151 10.99 -15.37 -2.33
N GLU A 152 11.59 -16.55 -2.52
CA GLU A 152 11.92 -17.47 -1.41
C GLU A 152 12.98 -16.94 -0.43
N LYS A 153 13.79 -15.97 -0.87
CA LYS A 153 14.83 -15.34 -0.02
C LYS A 153 14.31 -14.16 0.81
N VAL A 154 13.12 -13.69 0.51
CA VAL A 154 12.47 -12.58 1.19
C VAL A 154 11.63 -13.06 2.38
#